data_8f5ed3af5a7d4746cfc2a5cd2d194213
#
_entry.id   8f5ed3af5a7d4746cfc2a5cd2d194213
#
_cell.length_a   1.000
_cell.length_b   1.000
_cell.length_c   1.000
_cell.angle_alpha   90.00
_cell.angle_beta   90.00
_cell.angle_gamma   90.00
#
_symmetry.space_group_name_H-M   'P 1'
#
loop_
_entity.id
_entity.type
_entity.pdbx_description
1 polymer ?
#
loop_
_entity_poly.entity_id
_entity_poly.type
_entity_poly.pdbx_seq_one_letter_code
_entity_poly.pdbx_strand_id
1 'polypeptide(L)' 'MKARVLISLDIDEEDYPVPVDGSVEEEINEAVYAYIYDIDGISITKMRITTDEQ' A
#
# COMPACT_ATOMS: atom_id res chain seq x y z
N MET A 1 -10.53 19.46 -4.58
CA MET A 1 -9.30 19.55 -3.76
C MET A 1 -8.50 18.26 -3.91
N LYS A 2 -7.20 18.36 -4.06
CA LYS A 2 -6.33 17.19 -4.12
C LYS A 2 -5.48 17.12 -2.87
N ALA A 3 -5.33 15.94 -2.33
CA ALA A 3 -4.42 15.66 -1.24
C ALA A 3 -3.40 14.63 -1.69
N ARG A 4 -2.15 14.80 -1.29
CA ARG A 4 -1.08 13.85 -1.58
C ARG A 4 -0.57 13.30 -0.27
N VAL A 5 -0.40 12.00 -0.23
CA VAL A 5 0.10 11.31 0.95
C VAL A 5 1.32 10.49 0.57
N LEU A 6 2.38 10.64 1.33
CA LEU A 6 3.58 9.82 1.18
C LEU A 6 3.74 9.01 2.46
N ILE A 7 3.74 7.69 2.33
CA ILE A 7 3.88 6.79 3.47
C ILE A 7 5.10 5.90 3.23
N SER A 8 5.96 5.84 4.23
CA SER A 8 7.07 4.89 4.22
C SER A 8 6.78 3.81 5.24
N LEU A 9 6.92 2.56 4.83
CA LEU A 9 6.64 1.41 5.66
C LEU A 9 7.90 0.58 5.85
N ASP A 10 8.06 0.10 7.08
CA ASP A 10 9.14 -0.83 7.39
C ASP A 10 8.48 -2.18 7.64
N ILE A 11 8.83 -3.16 6.84
CA ILE A 11 8.20 -4.48 6.89
C ILE A 11 9.15 -5.45 7.57
N ASP A 12 8.69 -6.02 8.67
CA ASP A 12 9.43 -7.06 9.39
C ASP A 12 9.04 -8.41 8.79
N GLU A 13 9.95 -9.01 8.06
CA GLU A 13 9.70 -10.26 7.37
C GLU A 13 9.45 -11.43 8.31
N GLU A 14 9.87 -11.34 9.57
CA GLU A 14 9.60 -12.37 10.55
C GLU A 14 8.14 -12.37 10.98
N ASP A 15 7.58 -11.19 11.17
CA ASP A 15 6.18 -11.04 11.59
C ASP A 15 5.23 -11.00 10.41
N TYR A 16 5.71 -10.53 9.27
CA TYR A 16 4.92 -10.46 8.04
C TYR A 16 5.64 -11.24 6.95
N PRO A 17 5.30 -12.52 6.77
CA PRO A 17 5.97 -13.33 5.76
C PRO A 17 5.70 -12.80 4.35
N VAL A 18 6.75 -12.57 3.61
CA VAL A 18 6.65 -12.12 2.23
C VAL A 18 6.08 -13.25 1.38
N PRO A 19 5.03 -13.01 0.60
CA PRO A 19 4.45 -14.08 -0.22
C PRO A 19 5.44 -14.57 -1.28
N VAL A 20 5.45 -15.89 -1.45
CA VAL A 20 6.35 -16.52 -2.41
C VAL A 20 5.91 -16.26 -3.84
N ASP A 21 4.60 -16.30 -4.06
CA ASP A 21 4.00 -16.17 -5.39
C ASP A 21 3.32 -14.84 -5.61
N GLY A 22 3.52 -13.89 -4.74
CA GLY A 22 2.85 -12.61 -4.82
C GLY A 22 3.82 -11.46 -4.69
N SER A 23 3.27 -10.29 -4.75
CA SER A 23 4.00 -9.05 -4.60
C SER A 23 3.56 -8.35 -3.33
N VAL A 24 4.53 -7.95 -2.52
CA VAL A 24 4.24 -7.11 -1.35
C VAL A 24 3.57 -5.82 -1.80
N GLU A 25 3.99 -5.30 -2.96
CA GLU A 25 3.38 -4.10 -3.51
C GLU A 25 1.90 -4.27 -3.78
N GLU A 26 1.50 -5.43 -4.31
CA GLU A 26 0.09 -5.70 -4.56
C GLU A 26 -0.71 -5.80 -3.28
N GLU A 27 -0.17 -6.44 -2.26
CA GLU A 27 -0.86 -6.56 -0.98
C GLU A 27 -1.06 -5.20 -0.31
N ILE A 28 -0.03 -4.37 -0.33
CA ILE A 28 -0.11 -3.02 0.23
C ILE A 28 -1.11 -2.20 -0.57
N ASN A 29 -1.08 -2.32 -1.89
CA ASN A 29 -2.01 -1.62 -2.76
C ASN A 29 -3.46 -1.97 -2.41
N GLU A 30 -3.75 -3.25 -2.28
CA GLU A 30 -5.10 -3.70 -1.95
C GLU A 30 -5.54 -3.21 -0.57
N ALA A 31 -4.65 -3.25 0.42
CA ALA A 31 -4.97 -2.81 1.76
C ALA A 31 -5.28 -1.31 1.82
N VAL A 32 -4.45 -0.51 1.18
CA VAL A 32 -4.65 0.94 1.15
C VAL A 32 -5.91 1.27 0.36
N TYR A 33 -6.10 0.61 -0.76
CA TYR A 33 -7.27 0.85 -1.61
C TYR A 33 -8.56 0.54 -0.86
N ALA A 34 -8.60 -0.58 -0.16
CA ALA A 34 -9.79 -0.97 0.60
C ALA A 34 -10.09 0.04 1.72
N TYR A 35 -9.05 0.50 2.39
CA TYR A 35 -9.22 1.47 3.48
C TYR A 35 -9.78 2.80 2.97
N ILE A 36 -9.17 3.32 1.91
CA ILE A 36 -9.59 4.63 1.38
C ILE A 36 -10.94 4.54 0.68
N TYR A 37 -11.22 3.41 0.04
CA TYR A 37 -12.46 3.23 -0.70
C TYR A 37 -13.70 3.35 0.19
N ASP A 38 -13.57 2.99 1.46
CA ASP A 38 -14.68 3.07 2.42
C ASP A 38 -15.00 4.50 2.86
N ILE A 39 -14.17 5.46 2.51
CA ILE A 39 -14.39 6.85 2.90
C ILE A 39 -15.18 7.56 1.81
N ASP A 40 -16.38 8.03 2.18
CA ASP A 40 -17.22 8.75 1.24
C ASP A 40 -16.58 10.06 0.82
N GLY A 41 -16.65 10.34 -0.46
CA GLY A 41 -16.16 11.60 -0.99
C GLY A 41 -14.66 11.60 -1.33
N ILE A 42 -13.99 10.46 -1.14
CA ILE A 42 -12.57 10.32 -1.46
C ILE A 42 -12.41 9.28 -2.55
N SER A 43 -11.65 9.60 -3.57
CA SER A 43 -11.29 8.64 -4.59
C SER A 43 -9.78 8.70 -4.85
N ILE A 44 -9.20 7.54 -5.11
CA ILE A 44 -7.78 7.45 -5.41
C ILE A 44 -7.60 7.71 -6.90
N THR A 45 -6.87 8.76 -7.23
CA THR A 45 -6.58 9.08 -8.62
C THR A 45 -5.23 8.53 -9.06
N LYS A 46 -4.32 8.31 -8.11
CA LYS A 46 -3.01 7.77 -8.41
C LYS A 46 -2.46 7.09 -7.15
N MET A 47 -1.92 5.90 -7.32
CA MET A 47 -1.21 5.22 -6.26
C MET A 47 0.12 4.71 -6.82
N ARG A 48 1.19 4.93 -6.07
CA ARG A 48 2.50 4.46 -6.45
C ARG A 48 3.16 3.80 -5.25
N ILE A 49 3.56 2.55 -5.43
CA ILE A 49 4.21 1.78 -4.40
C ILE A 49 5.55 1.29 -4.95
N THR A 50 6.60 1.50 -4.20
CA THR A 50 7.92 0.99 -4.54
C THR A 50 8.45 0.19 -3.37
N THR A 51 9.19 -0.86 -3.65
CA THR A 51 9.84 -1.64 -2.62
C THR A 51 11.34 -1.61 -2.82
N ASP A 52 12.05 -1.40 -1.72
CA ASP A 52 13.50 -1.44 -1.70
C ASP A 52 13.94 -2.61 -0.83
N GLU A 53 14.75 -3.49 -1.35
CA GLU A 53 15.37 -4.54 -0.57
C GLU A 53 16.73 -4.06 -0.09
N GLN A 54 16.99 -4.29 1.19
CA GLN A 54 18.28 -3.98 1.76
C GLN A 54 18.97 -5.21 2.27
#